data_fb36ab4ae3123aad669b99cb8d9a8c93
#
_entry.id   fb36ab4ae3123aad669b99cb8d9a8c93
#
_cell.length_a   1.000
_cell.length_b   1.000
_cell.length_c   1.000
_cell.angle_alpha   90.00
_cell.angle_beta   90.00
_cell.angle_gamma   90.00
#
_symmetry.space_group_name_H-M   'P 1'
#
loop_
_entity.id
_entity.type
_entity.pdbx_description
1 polymer ?
#
loop_
_entity_poly.entity_id
_entity_poly.type
_entity_poly.pdbx_seq_one_letter_code
_entity_poly.pdbx_strand_id
1 'polypeptide(L)'
;MKSQKRLNLLPSLLAILLAFLLFQACTPAPSPTPFIPPKAATPTQLLVQGATPVILTSTPQLDPTSSPTATPPCTNNLAFVEDVTIPDGTTVSPGSSVDKRWLVQNNGSCNWDERYRLKFVGGLSMGAAIEQALYPARSGAQATIRITFTAPNEPGEYVTSWQALDPDGQPFGDTIFMTIQVSQ
;
A
#
# COMPACT_ATOMS: atom_id res chain seq x y z
N MET A 1 -64.48 30.62 -21.30
CA MET A 1 -63.35 30.23 -20.43
C MET A 1 -62.95 28.79 -20.76
N LYS A 2 -62.10 28.64 -21.75
CA LYS A 2 -61.49 27.34 -22.14
C LYS A 2 -60.05 27.62 -22.53
N SER A 3 -59.12 26.89 -21.99
CA SER A 3 -57.69 26.83 -22.33
C SER A 3 -56.77 27.19 -21.17
N GLN A 4 -56.28 26.17 -20.47
CA GLN A 4 -55.00 26.16 -19.76
C GLN A 4 -54.65 24.73 -19.24
N LYS A 5 -54.92 23.65 -19.99
CA LYS A 5 -54.60 22.29 -19.54
C LYS A 5 -53.59 21.52 -20.42
N ARG A 6 -52.91 22.19 -21.33
CA ARG A 6 -51.98 21.48 -22.26
C ARG A 6 -50.49 21.78 -22.08
N LEU A 7 -50.06 22.48 -21.02
CA LEU A 7 -48.66 22.93 -20.94
C LEU A 7 -47.79 22.19 -19.92
N ASN A 8 -48.32 21.18 -19.20
CA ASN A 8 -47.56 20.50 -18.12
C ASN A 8 -47.11 19.07 -18.47
N LEU A 9 -47.30 18.59 -19.71
CA LEU A 9 -46.87 17.22 -20.08
C LEU A 9 -45.44 17.18 -20.71
N LEU A 10 -44.96 18.27 -21.27
CA LEU A 10 -43.61 18.28 -21.89
C LEU A 10 -42.45 18.10 -20.91
N PRO A 11 -42.44 18.76 -19.71
CA PRO A 11 -41.30 18.57 -18.80
C PRO A 11 -41.24 17.18 -18.18
N SER A 12 -42.36 16.50 -18.01
CA SER A 12 -42.39 15.13 -17.46
C SER A 12 -41.84 14.06 -18.44
N LEU A 13 -42.09 14.21 -19.74
CA LEU A 13 -41.58 13.32 -20.75
C LEU A 13 -40.07 13.49 -20.96
N LEU A 14 -39.55 14.71 -20.86
CA LEU A 14 -38.12 15.00 -20.96
C LEU A 14 -37.34 14.44 -19.78
N ALA A 15 -37.90 14.49 -18.57
CA ALA A 15 -37.29 13.95 -17.36
C ALA A 15 -37.21 12.41 -17.38
N ILE A 16 -38.23 11.74 -17.94
CA ILE A 16 -38.24 10.26 -18.08
C ILE A 16 -37.24 9.82 -19.15
N LEU A 17 -37.08 10.57 -20.25
CA LEU A 17 -36.10 10.25 -21.30
C LEU A 17 -34.64 10.42 -20.81
N LEU A 18 -34.39 11.43 -19.95
CA LEU A 18 -33.06 11.66 -19.37
C LEU A 18 -32.70 10.60 -18.33
N ALA A 19 -33.67 10.06 -17.60
CA ALA A 19 -33.45 8.98 -16.61
C ALA A 19 -33.09 7.64 -17.29
N PHE A 20 -33.56 7.38 -18.50
CA PHE A 20 -33.25 6.14 -19.25
C PHE A 20 -31.84 6.14 -19.86
N LEU A 21 -31.20 7.30 -20.04
CA LEU A 21 -29.85 7.41 -20.60
C LEU A 21 -28.73 7.18 -19.57
N LEU A 22 -29.06 7.14 -18.27
CA LEU A 22 -28.08 6.93 -17.20
C LEU A 22 -27.90 5.46 -16.77
N PHE A 23 -28.62 4.50 -17.38
CA PHE A 23 -28.52 3.08 -17.06
C PHE A 23 -27.65 2.27 -18.02
N GLN A 24 -26.81 2.89 -18.84
CA GLN A 24 -25.92 2.16 -19.72
C GLN A 24 -24.50 2.11 -19.17
N ALA A 25 -24.03 0.86 -19.00
CA ALA A 25 -22.65 0.42 -18.89
C ALA A 25 -22.03 0.31 -17.51
N CYS A 26 -22.48 -0.68 -16.72
CA CYS A 26 -21.54 -1.48 -15.94
C CYS A 26 -21.26 -2.78 -16.74
N THR A 27 -20.30 -2.75 -17.65
CA THR A 27 -19.69 -4.00 -18.15
C THR A 27 -18.70 -4.48 -17.10
N PRO A 28 -18.87 -5.72 -16.55
CA PRO A 28 -17.86 -6.27 -15.64
C PRO A 28 -16.55 -6.46 -16.41
N ALA A 29 -15.45 -5.95 -15.85
CA ALA A 29 -14.11 -6.18 -16.35
C ALA A 29 -13.81 -7.69 -16.33
N PRO A 30 -13.12 -8.24 -17.36
CA PRO A 30 -12.74 -9.64 -17.38
C PRO A 30 -11.82 -9.93 -16.18
N SER A 31 -12.16 -10.96 -15.41
CA SER A 31 -11.32 -11.45 -14.31
C SER A 31 -9.94 -11.85 -14.85
N PRO A 32 -8.84 -11.49 -14.18
CA PRO A 32 -7.52 -11.95 -14.58
C PRO A 32 -7.45 -13.48 -14.50
N THR A 33 -7.06 -14.11 -15.60
CA THR A 33 -6.77 -15.55 -15.64
C THR A 33 -5.65 -15.89 -14.65
N PRO A 34 -5.79 -16.92 -13.80
CA PRO A 34 -4.71 -17.32 -12.91
C PRO A 34 -3.50 -17.79 -13.72
N PHE A 35 -2.34 -17.23 -13.41
CA PHE A 35 -1.07 -17.65 -13.96
C PHE A 35 -0.74 -19.04 -13.42
N ILE A 36 -0.72 -20.06 -14.29
CA ILE A 36 -0.24 -21.40 -13.98
C ILE A 36 1.23 -21.44 -14.37
N PRO A 37 2.18 -21.55 -13.41
CA PRO A 37 3.59 -21.66 -13.74
C PRO A 37 3.84 -22.97 -14.50
N PRO A 38 4.73 -22.99 -15.51
CA PRO A 38 5.08 -24.21 -16.23
C PRO A 38 5.68 -25.24 -15.28
N LYS A 39 5.17 -26.48 -15.35
CA LYS A 39 5.65 -27.61 -14.58
C LYS A 39 7.14 -27.84 -14.91
N ALA A 40 7.98 -27.80 -13.87
CA ALA A 40 9.40 -28.07 -14.01
C ALA A 40 9.63 -29.40 -14.71
N ALA A 41 10.46 -29.38 -15.75
CA ALA A 41 10.85 -30.59 -16.48
C ALA A 41 11.66 -31.49 -15.53
N THR A 42 11.23 -32.74 -15.39
CA THR A 42 11.96 -33.79 -14.67
C THR A 42 13.25 -34.07 -15.44
N PRO A 43 14.45 -34.06 -14.80
CA PRO A 43 15.65 -34.42 -15.47
C PRO A 43 15.62 -35.91 -15.82
N THR A 44 15.64 -36.23 -17.12
CA THR A 44 15.80 -37.57 -17.63
C THR A 44 17.23 -38.02 -17.35
N GLN A 45 17.41 -38.97 -16.44
CA GLN A 45 18.70 -39.64 -16.23
C GLN A 45 19.00 -40.56 -17.43
N LEU A 46 20.03 -40.25 -18.18
CA LEU A 46 20.62 -41.16 -19.16
C LEU A 46 21.37 -42.28 -18.42
N LEU A 47 20.85 -43.48 -18.51
CA LEU A 47 21.56 -44.68 -18.12
C LEU A 47 22.78 -44.87 -19.07
N VAL A 48 23.98 -44.58 -18.60
CA VAL A 48 25.21 -44.98 -19.25
C VAL A 48 25.56 -46.39 -18.75
N GLN A 49 25.45 -47.36 -19.66
CA GLN A 49 25.92 -48.72 -19.43
C GLN A 49 27.45 -48.84 -19.66
N GLY A 50 28.13 -49.37 -18.66
CA GLY A 50 29.27 -50.26 -18.81
C GLY A 50 30.62 -49.65 -19.17
N ALA A 51 31.45 -49.39 -18.15
CA ALA A 51 32.88 -49.48 -18.27
C ALA A 51 33.45 -50.07 -16.96
N THR A 52 34.31 -51.06 -17.08
CA THR A 52 35.03 -51.81 -16.04
C THR A 52 35.75 -50.86 -15.05
N PRO A 53 35.77 -51.17 -13.74
CA PRO A 53 36.43 -50.30 -12.77
C PRO A 53 37.94 -50.42 -12.84
N VAL A 54 38.59 -49.35 -13.24
CA VAL A 54 40.03 -49.15 -12.96
C VAL A 54 40.08 -48.48 -11.58
N ILE A 55 40.62 -49.21 -10.60
CA ILE A 55 40.83 -48.64 -9.25
C ILE A 55 42.03 -47.68 -9.36
N LEU A 56 41.71 -46.41 -9.54
CA LEU A 56 42.64 -45.32 -9.26
C LEU A 56 42.35 -44.85 -7.83
N THR A 57 43.27 -45.08 -6.92
CA THR A 57 43.30 -44.55 -5.57
C THR A 57 43.38 -43.01 -5.69
N SER A 58 42.25 -42.33 -5.70
CA SER A 58 42.22 -40.89 -5.63
C SER A 58 42.31 -40.48 -4.17
N THR A 59 43.38 -39.78 -3.82
CA THR A 59 43.49 -38.99 -2.58
C THR A 59 42.30 -38.06 -2.50
N PRO A 60 41.57 -38.00 -1.39
CA PRO A 60 40.49 -37.02 -1.25
C PRO A 60 41.10 -35.61 -1.27
N GLN A 61 40.94 -34.92 -2.42
CA GLN A 61 41.19 -33.51 -2.51
C GLN A 61 40.04 -32.81 -1.76
N LEU A 62 40.36 -32.20 -0.62
CA LEU A 62 39.46 -31.36 0.08
C LEU A 62 39.14 -30.16 -0.83
N ASP A 63 37.96 -30.18 -1.44
CA ASP A 63 37.44 -29.01 -2.13
C ASP A 63 37.47 -27.84 -1.15
N PRO A 64 37.97 -26.65 -1.54
CA PRO A 64 37.88 -25.46 -0.69
C PRO A 64 36.39 -25.20 -0.46
N THR A 65 35.95 -25.42 0.77
CA THR A 65 34.60 -25.03 1.23
C THR A 65 34.42 -23.57 0.87
N SER A 66 33.62 -23.30 -0.14
CA SER A 66 33.22 -21.91 -0.47
C SER A 66 32.54 -21.35 0.76
N SER A 67 33.23 -20.48 1.47
CA SER A 67 32.66 -19.73 2.58
C SER A 67 31.43 -18.95 2.04
N PRO A 68 30.25 -19.07 2.65
CA PRO A 68 29.09 -18.30 2.20
C PRO A 68 29.46 -16.83 2.23
N THR A 69 29.47 -16.18 1.07
CA THR A 69 29.61 -14.73 0.98
C THR A 69 28.41 -14.13 1.71
N ALA A 70 28.66 -13.49 2.86
CA ALA A 70 27.60 -12.81 3.61
C ALA A 70 26.94 -11.76 2.70
N THR A 71 25.67 -11.92 2.41
CA THR A 71 24.89 -10.90 1.71
C THR A 71 24.92 -9.65 2.59
N PRO A 72 25.30 -8.47 2.06
CA PRO A 72 25.30 -7.25 2.86
C PRO A 72 23.90 -7.00 3.43
N PRO A 73 23.79 -6.52 4.69
CA PRO A 73 22.50 -6.20 5.29
C PRO A 73 21.80 -5.14 4.45
N CYS A 74 20.50 -5.30 4.25
CA CYS A 74 19.68 -4.29 3.57
C CYS A 74 19.48 -3.08 4.50
N THR A 75 19.16 -1.92 3.94
CA THR A 75 18.87 -0.67 4.66
C THR A 75 17.40 -0.34 4.60
N ASN A 76 16.82 0.04 5.73
CA ASN A 76 15.46 0.56 5.81
C ASN A 76 15.46 2.07 5.53
N ASN A 77 14.57 2.54 4.65
CA ASN A 77 14.31 3.96 4.52
C ASN A 77 12.91 4.21 3.93
N LEU A 78 12.25 5.29 4.38
CA LEU A 78 10.96 5.77 3.92
C LEU A 78 11.12 7.24 3.57
N ALA A 79 10.78 7.62 2.36
CA ALA A 79 10.68 9.02 1.96
C ALA A 79 9.21 9.43 1.82
N PHE A 80 8.83 10.57 2.41
CA PHE A 80 7.57 11.23 2.14
C PHE A 80 7.56 11.75 0.70
N VAL A 81 6.43 11.60 0.00
CA VAL A 81 6.27 12.09 -1.37
C VAL A 81 5.25 13.22 -1.42
N GLU A 82 4.01 12.95 -0.96
CA GLU A 82 2.96 13.97 -0.98
C GLU A 82 1.77 13.59 -0.07
N ASP A 83 0.95 14.60 0.23
CA ASP A 83 -0.37 14.45 0.83
C ASP A 83 -1.41 14.13 -0.25
N VAL A 84 -1.85 12.88 -0.34
CA VAL A 84 -2.90 12.47 -1.30
C VAL A 84 -4.25 13.06 -0.91
N THR A 85 -4.52 13.16 0.40
CA THR A 85 -5.73 13.77 0.95
C THR A 85 -5.36 14.67 2.14
N ILE A 86 -6.22 15.62 2.46
CA ILE A 86 -6.05 16.49 3.63
C ILE A 86 -4.67 17.15 3.65
N PRO A 87 -4.37 18.10 2.75
CA PRO A 87 -3.15 18.91 2.83
C PRO A 87 -3.02 19.59 4.20
N ASP A 88 -1.78 19.84 4.63
CA ASP A 88 -1.52 20.51 5.91
C ASP A 88 -2.24 21.85 6.00
N GLY A 89 -2.82 22.14 7.18
CA GLY A 89 -3.62 23.32 7.44
C GLY A 89 -5.07 23.23 6.94
N THR A 90 -5.52 22.07 6.45
CA THR A 90 -6.91 21.85 6.03
C THR A 90 -7.86 22.16 7.19
N THR A 91 -8.89 22.98 6.91
CA THR A 91 -9.97 23.26 7.87
C THR A 91 -10.98 22.12 7.88
N VAL A 92 -11.32 21.63 9.07
CA VAL A 92 -12.29 20.56 9.30
C VAL A 92 -13.30 20.96 10.39
N SER A 93 -14.50 20.35 10.35
CA SER A 93 -15.50 20.58 11.40
C SER A 93 -15.17 19.79 12.67
N PRO A 94 -15.54 20.31 13.87
CA PRO A 94 -15.41 19.58 15.13
C PRO A 94 -16.02 18.19 15.08
N GLY A 95 -15.33 17.18 15.62
CA GLY A 95 -15.78 15.79 15.69
C GLY A 95 -15.91 15.08 14.34
N SER A 96 -15.54 15.71 13.23
CA SER A 96 -15.62 15.09 11.90
C SER A 96 -14.59 13.98 11.72
N SER A 97 -14.90 13.01 10.83
CA SER A 97 -13.96 11.97 10.41
C SER A 97 -13.03 12.51 9.34
N VAL A 98 -11.73 12.31 9.51
CA VAL A 98 -10.66 12.79 8.63
C VAL A 98 -9.92 11.57 8.05
N ASP A 99 -10.12 11.28 6.76
CA ASP A 99 -9.44 10.17 6.03
C ASP A 99 -8.13 10.70 5.43
N LYS A 100 -7.04 10.63 6.19
CA LYS A 100 -5.71 11.06 5.73
C LYS A 100 -5.01 9.95 4.97
N ARG A 101 -4.42 10.34 3.83
CA ARG A 101 -3.59 9.47 3.01
C ARG A 101 -2.30 10.19 2.65
N TRP A 102 -1.18 9.53 2.89
CA TRP A 102 0.15 9.96 2.47
C TRP A 102 0.68 9.02 1.39
N LEU A 103 1.25 9.56 0.33
CA LEU A 103 2.08 8.80 -0.58
C LEU A 103 3.50 8.82 -0.03
N VAL A 104 4.08 7.63 0.10
CA VAL A 104 5.47 7.44 0.56
C VAL A 104 6.20 6.53 -0.42
N GLN A 105 7.53 6.56 -0.40
CA GLN A 105 8.37 5.68 -1.18
C GLN A 105 9.28 4.86 -0.26
N ASN A 106 9.36 3.56 -0.49
CA ASN A 106 10.43 2.75 0.06
C ASN A 106 11.71 2.99 -0.75
N ASN A 107 12.50 3.95 -0.35
CA ASN A 107 13.78 4.28 -0.97
C ASN A 107 14.98 3.61 -0.29
N GLY A 108 14.71 2.64 0.60
CA GLY A 108 15.70 1.71 1.15
C GLY A 108 15.94 0.51 0.24
N SER A 109 16.78 -0.41 0.67
CA SER A 109 17.05 -1.68 -0.01
C SER A 109 16.33 -2.89 0.62
N CYS A 110 15.77 -2.75 1.86
CA CYS A 110 14.89 -3.74 2.46
C CYS A 110 13.49 -3.67 1.84
N ASN A 111 12.84 -4.83 1.66
CA ASN A 111 11.41 -4.85 1.37
C ASN A 111 10.64 -4.78 2.69
N TRP A 112 9.63 -3.89 2.76
CA TRP A 112 8.73 -3.88 3.91
C TRP A 112 7.73 -5.03 3.79
N ASP A 113 7.52 -5.73 4.90
CA ASP A 113 6.56 -6.83 5.04
C ASP A 113 5.60 -6.58 6.22
N GLU A 114 4.80 -7.57 6.59
CA GLU A 114 3.81 -7.46 7.67
C GLU A 114 4.38 -7.22 9.07
N ARG A 115 5.69 -7.30 9.27
CA ARG A 115 6.36 -7.03 10.56
C ARG A 115 6.68 -5.56 10.77
N TYR A 116 6.68 -4.75 9.68
CA TYR A 116 6.93 -3.33 9.76
C TYR A 116 5.74 -2.60 10.38
N ARG A 117 6.00 -1.57 11.15
CA ARG A 117 4.98 -0.80 11.87
C ARG A 117 5.07 0.68 11.57
N LEU A 118 3.96 1.37 11.78
CA LEU A 118 3.87 2.82 11.82
C LEU A 118 3.44 3.21 13.22
N LYS A 119 4.23 4.02 13.94
CA LYS A 119 4.01 4.39 15.33
C LYS A 119 3.75 5.89 15.47
N PHE A 120 2.77 6.23 16.30
CA PHE A 120 2.53 7.60 16.74
C PHE A 120 3.71 8.11 17.58
N VAL A 121 4.26 9.27 17.23
CA VAL A 121 5.45 9.83 17.88
C VAL A 121 5.28 11.24 18.40
N GLY A 122 4.18 11.93 18.04
CA GLY A 122 3.98 13.30 18.55
C GLY A 122 2.65 13.94 18.18
N GLY A 123 2.28 14.97 18.91
CA GLY A 123 1.04 15.71 18.73
C GLY A 123 -0.17 15.03 19.42
N LEU A 124 -1.30 14.97 18.72
CA LEU A 124 -2.53 14.34 19.20
C LEU A 124 -2.89 13.15 18.29
N SER A 125 -3.18 11.98 18.85
CA SER A 125 -3.51 10.77 18.08
C SER A 125 -4.87 10.86 17.39
N MET A 126 -5.74 11.78 17.81
CA MET A 126 -7.08 12.03 17.22
C MET A 126 -7.88 10.74 17.01
N GLY A 127 -7.87 9.83 18.00
CA GLY A 127 -8.61 8.57 17.98
C GLY A 127 -7.96 7.44 17.17
N ALA A 128 -6.86 7.69 16.49
CA ALA A 128 -6.13 6.63 15.79
C ALA A 128 -5.37 5.74 16.78
N ALA A 129 -5.23 4.43 16.46
CA ALA A 129 -4.40 3.52 17.23
C ALA A 129 -2.94 3.98 17.17
N ILE A 130 -2.25 3.99 18.32
CA ILE A 130 -0.89 4.52 18.44
C ILE A 130 0.18 3.71 17.68
N GLU A 131 -0.16 2.50 17.27
CA GLU A 131 0.66 1.66 16.41
C GLU A 131 -0.23 0.97 15.38
N GLN A 132 0.22 0.94 14.13
CA GLN A 132 -0.49 0.37 13.00
C GLN A 132 0.47 -0.42 12.12
N ALA A 133 -0.07 -1.28 11.24
CA ALA A 133 0.75 -1.94 10.24
C ALA A 133 1.26 -0.90 9.21
N LEU A 134 2.55 -0.96 8.87
CA LEU A 134 3.07 -0.30 7.68
C LEU A 134 2.72 -1.17 6.46
N TYR A 135 2.18 -0.56 5.41
CA TYR A 135 1.83 -1.31 4.21
C TYR A 135 3.07 -1.92 3.55
N PRO A 136 3.02 -3.21 3.13
CA PRO A 136 4.13 -3.84 2.44
C PRO A 136 4.52 -3.08 1.16
N ALA A 137 5.82 -2.84 0.99
CA ALA A 137 6.37 -2.20 -0.21
C ALA A 137 7.75 -2.75 -0.55
N ARG A 138 7.98 -3.10 -1.80
CA ARG A 138 9.31 -3.50 -2.27
C ARG A 138 10.23 -2.28 -2.29
N SER A 139 11.54 -2.52 -2.21
CA SER A 139 12.56 -1.50 -2.47
C SER A 139 12.28 -0.75 -3.78
N GLY A 140 12.30 0.59 -3.73
CA GLY A 140 11.99 1.48 -4.84
C GLY A 140 10.50 1.72 -5.11
N ALA A 141 9.59 0.96 -4.50
CA ALA A 141 8.15 1.10 -4.74
C ALA A 141 7.53 2.20 -3.89
N GLN A 142 6.45 2.79 -4.39
CA GLN A 142 5.57 3.68 -3.63
C GLN A 142 4.46 2.91 -2.94
N ALA A 143 4.00 3.44 -1.80
CA ALA A 143 2.87 2.93 -1.04
C ALA A 143 2.02 4.08 -0.51
N THR A 144 0.71 3.86 -0.38
CA THR A 144 -0.19 4.82 0.25
C THR A 144 -0.47 4.38 1.69
N ILE A 145 -0.06 5.19 2.65
CA ILE A 145 -0.41 5.03 4.06
C ILE A 145 -1.75 5.72 4.30
N ARG A 146 -2.71 5.02 4.89
CA ARG A 146 -4.04 5.55 5.19
C ARG A 146 -4.34 5.41 6.68
N ILE A 147 -4.72 6.52 7.32
CA ILE A 147 -5.21 6.54 8.70
C ILE A 147 -6.49 7.38 8.76
N THR A 148 -7.50 6.86 9.47
CA THR A 148 -8.71 7.61 9.76
C THR A 148 -8.61 8.20 11.16
N PHE A 149 -8.83 9.51 11.27
CA PHE A 149 -8.81 10.27 12.50
C PHE A 149 -10.19 10.81 12.84
N THR A 150 -10.38 11.22 14.09
CA THR A 150 -11.54 12.01 14.52
C THR A 150 -11.05 13.39 14.95
N ALA A 151 -11.50 14.45 14.26
CA ALA A 151 -11.13 15.80 14.62
C ALA A 151 -11.57 16.11 16.06
N PRO A 152 -10.78 16.86 16.86
CA PRO A 152 -11.19 17.33 18.17
C PRO A 152 -12.47 18.17 18.11
N ASN A 153 -13.17 18.29 19.25
CA ASN A 153 -14.38 19.11 19.33
C ASN A 153 -14.06 20.61 19.56
N GLU A 154 -12.91 20.90 20.16
CA GLU A 154 -12.49 22.26 20.44
C GLU A 154 -11.84 22.89 19.20
N PRO A 155 -12.18 24.16 18.87
CA PRO A 155 -11.49 24.88 17.81
C PRO A 155 -9.99 25.06 18.11
N GLY A 156 -9.14 24.92 17.09
CA GLY A 156 -7.71 25.06 17.24
C GLY A 156 -6.92 24.33 16.15
N GLU A 157 -5.60 24.52 16.18
CA GLU A 157 -4.67 23.79 15.33
C GLU A 157 -4.22 22.50 16.01
N TYR A 158 -4.23 21.40 15.28
CA TYR A 158 -3.85 20.08 15.77
C TYR A 158 -2.89 19.39 14.81
N VAL A 159 -1.86 18.79 15.40
CA VAL A 159 -0.81 18.06 14.67
C VAL A 159 -0.81 16.62 15.14
N THR A 160 -0.56 15.69 14.23
CA THR A 160 -0.28 14.27 14.51
C THR A 160 0.93 13.84 13.71
N SER A 161 1.87 13.13 14.34
CA SER A 161 3.15 12.72 13.73
C SER A 161 3.38 11.23 13.91
N TRP A 162 3.88 10.59 12.87
CA TRP A 162 4.03 9.13 12.77
C TRP A 162 5.40 8.77 12.21
N GLN A 163 6.00 7.69 12.74
CA GLN A 163 7.32 7.19 12.36
C GLN A 163 7.24 5.71 11.98
N ALA A 164 7.90 5.33 10.89
CA ALA A 164 8.05 3.94 10.52
C ALA A 164 9.05 3.23 11.44
N LEU A 165 8.73 1.98 11.83
CA LEU A 165 9.58 1.09 12.60
C LEU A 165 9.84 -0.19 11.81
N ASP A 166 11.07 -0.68 11.87
CA ASP A 166 11.46 -1.97 11.34
C ASP A 166 11.02 -3.14 12.25
N PRO A 167 11.23 -4.40 11.85
CA PRO A 167 10.88 -5.57 12.66
C PRO A 167 11.53 -5.64 14.04
N ASP A 168 12.65 -4.94 14.24
CA ASP A 168 13.37 -4.85 15.51
C ASP A 168 12.92 -3.65 16.35
N GLY A 169 11.93 -2.89 15.87
CA GLY A 169 11.38 -1.71 16.54
C GLY A 169 12.24 -0.46 16.38
N GLN A 170 13.25 -0.47 15.47
CA GLN A 170 14.07 0.70 15.20
C GLN A 170 13.36 1.67 14.27
N PRO A 171 13.33 2.97 14.59
CA PRO A 171 12.73 3.97 13.71
C PRO A 171 13.58 4.18 12.46
N PHE A 172 12.91 4.42 11.32
CA PHE A 172 13.59 4.71 10.06
C PHE A 172 12.80 5.66 9.17
N GLY A 173 13.50 6.31 8.24
CA GLY A 173 12.94 7.19 7.22
C GLY A 173 12.39 8.51 7.75
N ASP A 174 11.60 9.18 6.92
CA ASP A 174 10.96 10.44 7.26
C ASP A 174 9.82 10.24 8.27
N THR A 175 9.66 11.19 9.18
CA THR A 175 8.44 11.31 9.99
C THR A 175 7.35 11.91 9.11
N ILE A 176 6.22 11.22 8.95
CA ILE A 176 5.05 11.76 8.28
C ILE A 176 4.13 12.42 9.30
N PHE A 177 3.47 13.51 8.92
CA PHE A 177 2.58 14.24 9.81
C PHE A 177 1.36 14.80 9.08
N MET A 178 0.41 15.29 9.83
CA MET A 178 -0.75 16.03 9.34
C MET A 178 -1.03 17.17 10.31
N THR A 179 -1.27 18.36 9.77
CA THR A 179 -1.79 19.52 10.50
C THR A 179 -3.20 19.82 10.02
N ILE A 180 -4.15 19.99 10.95
CA ILE A 180 -5.51 20.41 10.65
C ILE A 180 -5.91 21.62 11.49
N GLN A 181 -6.80 22.45 10.95
CA GLN A 181 -7.44 23.54 11.66
C GLN A 181 -8.89 23.16 11.95
N VAL A 182 -9.25 22.99 13.23
CA VAL A 182 -10.65 22.78 13.63
C VAL A 182 -11.33 24.15 13.79
N SER A 183 -12.40 24.36 13.06
CA SER A 183 -13.21 25.58 13.19
C SER A 183 -14.70 25.27 12.97
N GLN A 184 -15.56 26.11 13.57
CA GLN A 184 -17.01 26.04 13.39
C GLN A 184 -17.42 26.61 12.03
#